data_2cd7c4989cd6de4f4f873be198a06f43
#
_entry.id   2cd7c4989cd6de4f4f873be198a06f43
#
_cell.length_a   1.000
_cell.length_b   1.000
_cell.length_c   1.000
_cell.angle_alpha   90.00
_cell.angle_beta   90.00
_cell.angle_gamma   90.00
#
_symmetry.space_group_name_H-M   'P 1'
#
loop_
_entity.id
_entity.type
_entity.pdbx_description
1 polymer ?
#
loop_
_entity_poly.entity_id
_entity_poly.type
_entity_poly.pdbx_seq_one_letter_code
_entity_poly.pdbx_strand_id
1 'polypeptide(L)' 'MRLDKYLKVSRLMKRRTVANEACDAGRVSVNGKIARASYEVKVGDLIEIALGTKTMRVRVAAVAEHVLKEDAAALYTIEP' A
#
# COMPACT_ATOMS: atom_id res chain seq x y z
N MET A 1 -4.97 6.52 8.03
CA MET A 1 -4.39 7.00 6.73
C MET A 1 -5.06 6.27 5.58
N ARG A 2 -5.41 6.99 4.53
CA ARG A 2 -5.98 6.38 3.33
C ARG A 2 -4.98 5.46 2.65
N LEU A 3 -5.50 4.39 2.07
CA LEU A 3 -4.67 3.39 1.37
C LEU A 3 -3.85 4.01 0.24
N ASP A 4 -4.46 4.87 -0.59
CA ASP A 4 -3.74 5.51 -1.70
C ASP A 4 -2.58 6.38 -1.18
N LYS A 5 -2.78 7.09 -0.09
CA LYS A 5 -1.71 7.89 0.52
C LYS A 5 -0.62 7.00 1.09
N TYR A 6 -0.99 5.92 1.77
CA TYR A 6 -0.02 4.97 2.32
C TYR A 6 0.88 4.39 1.23
N LEU A 7 0.29 3.99 0.10
CA LEU A 7 1.04 3.41 -1.01
C LEU A 7 2.05 4.41 -1.58
N LYS A 8 1.70 5.70 -1.59
CA LYS A 8 2.60 6.76 -2.05
C LYS A 8 3.67 7.06 -1.01
N VAL A 9 3.31 7.24 0.24
CA VAL A 9 4.26 7.61 1.30
C VAL A 9 5.28 6.49 1.53
N SER A 10 4.86 5.24 1.47
CA SER A 10 5.74 4.07 1.60
C SER A 10 6.59 3.84 0.35
N ARG A 11 6.35 4.60 -0.72
CA ARG A 11 7.04 4.50 -2.01
C ARG A 11 6.82 3.17 -2.72
N LEU A 12 5.79 2.44 -2.34
CA LEU A 12 5.34 1.27 -3.09
C LEU A 12 4.81 1.70 -4.46
N MET A 13 4.28 2.92 -4.54
CA MET A 13 3.87 3.55 -5.79
C MET A 13 4.42 4.97 -5.84
N LYS A 14 4.77 5.42 -7.04
CA LYS A 14 5.44 6.71 -7.23
C LYS A 14 4.50 7.90 -7.01
N ARG A 15 3.24 7.74 -7.37
CA ARG A 15 2.27 8.82 -7.32
C ARG A 15 0.99 8.36 -6.66
N ARG A 16 0.35 9.26 -5.91
CA ARG A 16 -0.92 8.98 -5.28
C ARG A 16 -2.03 8.71 -6.30
N THR A 17 -1.99 9.40 -7.45
CA THR A 17 -2.96 9.15 -8.54
C THR A 17 -2.85 7.73 -9.08
N VAL A 18 -1.62 7.22 -9.21
CA VAL A 18 -1.39 5.84 -9.65
C VAL A 18 -1.93 4.86 -8.61
N ALA A 19 -1.71 5.15 -7.33
CA ALA A 19 -2.23 4.32 -6.25
C ALA A 19 -3.76 4.30 -6.25
N ASN A 20 -4.38 5.47 -6.44
CA ASN A 20 -5.83 5.59 -6.50
C ASN A 20 -6.39 4.76 -7.66
N GLU A 21 -5.79 4.89 -8.83
CA GLU A 21 -6.20 4.13 -10.03
C GLU A 21 -6.06 2.62 -9.83
N ALA A 22 -4.97 2.20 -9.19
CA ALA A 22 -4.75 0.78 -8.93
C ALA A 22 -5.83 0.21 -7.99
N CYS A 23 -6.19 0.97 -6.97
CA CYS A 23 -7.27 0.57 -6.06
C CYS A 23 -8.60 0.49 -6.80
N ASP A 24 -8.93 1.51 -7.61
CA ASP A 24 -10.17 1.54 -8.38
C ASP A 24 -10.24 0.43 -9.42
N ALA A 25 -9.09 0.00 -9.93
CA ALA A 25 -9.02 -1.10 -10.89
C ALA A 25 -9.09 -2.49 -10.22
N GLY A 26 -9.21 -2.54 -8.90
CA GLY A 26 -9.29 -3.80 -8.17
C GLY A 26 -7.96 -4.54 -8.05
N ARG A 27 -6.85 -3.82 -8.20
CA ARG A 27 -5.51 -4.42 -8.13
C ARG A 27 -4.92 -4.47 -6.73
N VAL A 28 -5.55 -3.80 -5.78
CA VAL A 28 -5.05 -3.73 -4.41
C VAL A 28 -6.05 -4.35 -3.47
N SER A 29 -5.58 -5.31 -2.68
CA SER A 29 -6.40 -5.98 -1.67
C SER A 29 -5.80 -5.75 -0.30
N VAL A 30 -6.63 -5.73 0.72
CA VAL A 30 -6.19 -5.66 2.12
C VAL A 30 -6.86 -6.79 2.88
N ASN A 31 -6.04 -7.60 3.53
CA ASN A 31 -6.52 -8.76 4.29
C ASN A 31 -7.42 -9.69 3.46
N GLY A 32 -7.06 -9.85 2.18
CA GLY A 32 -7.75 -10.76 1.27
C GLY A 32 -8.96 -10.19 0.55
N LYS A 33 -9.28 -8.90 0.75
CA LYS A 33 -10.43 -8.26 0.10
C LYS A 33 -9.96 -7.06 -0.71
N ILE A 34 -10.54 -6.88 -1.90
CA ILE A 34 -10.28 -5.69 -2.71
C ILE A 34 -10.66 -4.46 -1.90
N ALA A 35 -9.73 -3.52 -1.80
CA ALA A 35 -9.90 -2.32 -1.01
C ALA A 35 -9.97 -1.08 -1.90
N ARG A 36 -10.76 -0.11 -1.45
CA ARG A 36 -10.85 1.18 -2.13
C ARG A 36 -9.66 2.07 -1.73
N ALA A 37 -9.39 3.08 -2.55
CA ALA A 37 -8.34 4.05 -2.25
C ALA A 37 -8.54 4.74 -0.90
N SER A 38 -9.78 4.89 -0.47
CA SER A 38 -10.13 5.54 0.79
C SER A 38 -10.06 4.61 2.01
N TYR A 39 -9.74 3.33 1.81
CA TYR A 39 -9.64 2.40 2.92
C TYR A 39 -8.67 2.91 3.99
N GLU A 40 -9.04 2.77 5.25
CA GLU A 40 -8.21 3.20 6.38
C GLU A 40 -7.18 2.13 6.73
N VAL A 41 -5.92 2.38 6.39
CA VAL A 41 -4.82 1.44 6.63
C VAL A 41 -4.46 1.42 8.11
N LYS A 42 -4.21 0.22 8.63
CA LYS A 42 -3.82 0.01 10.03
C LYS A 42 -2.58 -0.87 10.10
N VAL A 43 -1.80 -0.69 11.15
CA VAL A 43 -0.65 -1.55 11.44
C VAL A 43 -1.14 -3.00 11.52
N GLY A 44 -0.41 -3.89 10.85
CA GLY A 44 -0.77 -5.31 10.79
C GLY A 44 -1.58 -5.71 9.57
N ASP A 45 -2.10 -4.75 8.79
CA ASP A 45 -2.81 -5.07 7.56
C ASP A 45 -1.88 -5.72 6.54
N LEU A 46 -2.38 -6.73 5.84
CA LEU A 46 -1.67 -7.36 4.74
C LEU A 46 -2.19 -6.77 3.43
N ILE A 47 -1.34 -6.01 2.75
CA ILE A 47 -1.67 -5.40 1.47
C ILE A 47 -1.11 -6.26 0.34
N GLU A 48 -1.94 -6.60 -0.63
CA GLU A 48 -1.53 -7.34 -1.81
C GLU A 48 -1.76 -6.47 -3.04
N ILE A 49 -0.72 -6.31 -3.85
CA ILE A 49 -0.76 -5.46 -5.05
C ILE A 49 -0.49 -6.34 -6.27
N ALA A 50 -1.44 -6.38 -7.19
CA ALA A 50 -1.27 -7.12 -8.43
C ALA A 50 -0.42 -6.31 -9.41
N LEU A 51 0.73 -6.87 -9.80
CA LEU A 51 1.68 -6.25 -10.71
C LEU A 51 1.85 -7.15 -11.92
N GLY A 52 0.94 -7.04 -12.88
CA GLY A 52 0.94 -7.92 -14.04
C GLY A 52 0.71 -9.37 -13.62
N THR A 53 1.67 -10.24 -13.88
CA THR A 53 1.58 -11.66 -13.52
C THR A 53 2.03 -11.96 -12.09
N LYS A 54 2.54 -10.95 -11.39
CA LYS A 54 3.07 -11.12 -10.03
C LYS A 54 2.19 -10.40 -9.03
N THR A 55 2.20 -10.88 -7.80
CA THR A 55 1.53 -10.21 -6.68
C THR A 55 2.57 -9.86 -5.63
N MET A 56 2.62 -8.60 -5.25
CA MET A 56 3.48 -8.13 -4.18
C MET A 56 2.68 -8.10 -2.89
N ARG A 57 3.21 -8.70 -1.83
CA ARG A 57 2.57 -8.73 -0.51
C ARG A 57 3.41 -7.98 0.48
N VAL A 58 2.79 -7.04 1.17
CA VAL A 58 3.48 -6.28 2.21
C VAL A 58 2.61 -6.22 3.47
N ARG A 59 3.28 -6.31 4.62
CA ARG A 59 2.63 -6.16 5.92
C ARG A 59 2.89 -4.75 6.42
N VAL A 60 1.84 -4.06 6.82
CA VAL A 60 1.97 -2.70 7.35
C VAL A 60 2.65 -2.76 8.71
N ALA A 61 3.85 -2.18 8.80
CA ALA A 61 4.63 -2.13 10.04
C ALA A 61 4.40 -0.83 10.81
N ALA A 62 4.18 0.27 10.07
CA ALA A 62 3.93 1.57 10.69
C ALA A 62 3.13 2.44 9.73
N VAL A 63 2.42 3.43 10.26
CA VAL A 63 1.66 4.40 9.50
C VAL A 63 2.19 5.78 9.87
N ALA A 64 2.63 6.57 8.88
CA ALA A 64 3.17 7.89 9.09
C ALA A 64 2.76 8.83 7.96
N GLU A 65 2.40 10.07 8.31
CA GLU A 65 1.97 11.06 7.33
C GLU A 65 3.11 11.50 6.41
N HIS A 66 4.31 11.59 6.96
CA HIS A 66 5.52 11.98 6.24
C HIS A 66 6.69 11.15 6.69
N VAL A 67 7.47 10.68 5.73
CA VAL A 67 8.74 9.99 6.02
C VAL A 67 9.78 10.45 5.01
N LEU A 68 11.02 10.40 5.42
CA LEU A 68 12.14 10.64 4.51
C LEU A 68 12.24 9.44 3.56
N LYS A 69 12.83 9.67 2.39
CA LYS A 69 12.96 8.63 1.37
C LYS A 69 13.62 7.36 1.92
N GLU A 70 14.68 7.54 2.69
CA GLU A 70 15.44 6.42 3.28
C GLU A 70 14.65 5.67 4.34
N ASP A 71 13.61 6.28 4.90
CA ASP A 71 12.79 5.68 5.95
C ASP A 71 11.50 5.05 5.43
N ALA A 72 11.17 5.26 4.16
CA ALA A 72 9.91 4.79 3.59
C ALA A 72 9.77 3.26 3.70
N ALA A 73 10.86 2.53 3.50
CA ALA A 73 10.85 1.07 3.58
C ALA A 73 10.57 0.54 4.98
N ALA A 74 10.70 1.38 6.01
CA ALA A 74 10.41 0.99 7.38
C ALA A 74 8.89 0.95 7.65
N LEU A 75 8.06 1.46 6.74
CA LEU A 75 6.61 1.44 6.91
C LEU A 75 6.01 0.06 6.66
N TYR A 76 6.74 -0.83 6.01
CA TYR A 76 6.22 -2.15 5.67
C TYR A 76 7.31 -3.21 5.69
N THR A 77 6.88 -4.46 5.74
CA THR A 77 7.76 -5.61 5.54
C THR A 77 7.21 -6.41 4.35
N ILE A 78 8.12 -6.98 3.54
CA ILE A 78 7.72 -7.79 2.40
C ILE A 78 7.39 -9.19 2.90
N GLU A 79 6.19 -9.67 2.55
CA GLU A 79 5.76 -11.01 2.88
C GLU A 79 6.09 -11.97 1.73
N PRO A 80 6.56 -13.18 2.02
CA PRO A 80 6.83 -14.17 0.97
C PRO A 80 5.56 -14.66 0.28
#